data_47e25d5a9a8f868094392a6a3ad95228
#
_entry.id   47e25d5a9a8f868094392a6a3ad95228
#
_cell.length_a   1.000
_cell.length_b   1.000
_cell.length_c   1.000
_cell.angle_alpha   90.00
_cell.angle_beta   90.00
_cell.angle_gamma   90.00
#
_symmetry.space_group_name_H-M   'P 1'
#
loop_
_entity.id
_entity.type
_entity.pdbx_description
1 polymer ?
#
loop_
_entity_poly.entity_id
_entity_poly.type
_entity_poly.pdbx_seq_one_letter_code
_entity_poly.pdbx_strand_id
1 'polypeptide(L)'
;TPKNSWISVPVIDQIKLSLEKKEQTLIFLNRRGYAPIAFCTACRISLNCKNCSTKLVYHKTKNCYLCHICGYKVSEKTKCVKCKSDENFIPIGPGVERIRDEISRLFPDALSQIFSSDSFSKGEKHLEDMDKIKSGEINIIIGTQLVAKGYNFPHLKLVAVIDADMGLNAGDHRVMEKSYQVIKQVIGRAGRYASDGRALIQTWMPRHPVLQALLKDHGEIFLNTELEQRIEANVPPHGKFISLILSGRKESTLIDFGKELKNQFYSLKLQDFEIFGPAVAPISRIKNKTRVRLLIKSNKITKISQIEVRDWLKNITVPNNIYFSVDIDPYNFY
;
A
#
# COMPACT_ATOMS: atom_id res chain seq x y z
N THR A 1 15.95 4.85 16.48
CA THR A 1 14.77 5.05 17.35
C THR A 1 15.10 4.63 18.77
N PRO A 2 14.55 5.29 19.81
CA PRO A 2 14.67 4.83 21.18
C PRO A 2 14.08 3.41 21.34
N LYS A 3 14.48 2.70 22.39
CA LYS A 3 13.94 1.36 22.68
C LYS A 3 12.41 1.43 22.85
N ASN A 4 11.69 0.58 22.12
CA ASN A 4 10.21 0.55 22.08
C ASN A 4 9.54 1.80 21.46
N SER A 5 10.25 2.60 20.70
CA SER A 5 9.73 3.75 19.95
C SER A 5 9.74 3.48 18.44
N TRP A 6 8.78 4.04 17.72
CA TRP A 6 8.73 4.03 16.25
C TRP A 6 9.22 5.34 15.66
N ILE A 7 9.22 6.40 16.46
CA ILE A 7 9.66 7.74 16.05
C ILE A 7 11.12 7.91 16.42
N SER A 8 11.95 8.33 15.46
CA SER A 8 13.36 8.56 15.69
C SER A 8 13.61 9.85 16.49
N VAL A 9 14.74 9.90 17.21
CA VAL A 9 15.12 11.08 18.00
C VAL A 9 15.11 12.36 17.15
N PRO A 10 15.71 12.41 15.94
CA PRO A 10 15.66 13.63 15.12
C PRO A 10 14.23 14.10 14.79
N VAL A 11 13.28 13.17 14.61
CA VAL A 11 11.87 13.51 14.36
C VAL A 11 11.24 14.07 15.63
N ILE A 12 11.50 13.47 16.80
CA ILE A 12 11.01 13.95 18.11
C ILE A 12 11.50 15.38 18.36
N ASP A 13 12.79 15.65 18.16
CA ASP A 13 13.38 16.97 18.36
C ASP A 13 12.74 18.03 17.44
N GLN A 14 12.49 17.68 16.17
CA GLN A 14 11.85 18.61 15.24
C GLN A 14 10.36 18.84 15.55
N ILE A 15 9.65 17.84 16.06
CA ILE A 15 8.27 18.02 16.56
C ILE A 15 8.27 18.99 17.74
N LYS A 16 9.18 18.81 18.70
CA LYS A 16 9.32 19.71 19.85
C LYS A 16 9.53 21.17 19.42
N LEU A 17 10.48 21.39 18.50
CA LEU A 17 10.74 22.73 17.94
C LEU A 17 9.51 23.31 17.23
N SER A 18 8.74 22.51 16.50
CA SER A 18 7.52 22.98 15.85
C SER A 18 6.44 23.36 16.86
N LEU A 19 6.28 22.59 17.94
CA LEU A 19 5.31 22.89 19.01
C LEU A 19 5.68 24.20 19.73
N GLU A 20 6.97 24.42 20.03
CA GLU A 20 7.47 25.67 20.63
C GLU A 20 7.16 26.90 19.76
N LYS A 21 7.22 26.74 18.42
CA LYS A 21 6.89 27.77 17.44
C LYS A 21 5.42 27.88 17.09
N LYS A 22 4.55 27.07 17.71
CA LYS A 22 3.12 26.95 17.38
C LYS A 22 2.85 26.56 15.92
N GLU A 23 3.75 25.79 15.33
CA GLU A 23 3.66 25.25 13.98
C GLU A 23 2.98 23.88 14.00
N GLN A 24 2.20 23.56 12.95
CA GLN A 24 1.64 22.23 12.80
C GLN A 24 2.64 21.24 12.22
N THR A 25 2.54 19.99 12.69
CA THR A 25 3.30 18.83 12.21
C THR A 25 2.39 17.80 11.59
N LEU A 26 2.76 17.28 10.42
CA LEU A 26 2.15 16.10 9.82
C LEU A 26 3.07 14.89 9.97
N ILE A 27 2.60 13.86 10.64
CA ILE A 27 3.24 12.54 10.70
C ILE A 27 2.55 11.65 9.68
N PHE A 28 3.27 11.26 8.64
CA PHE A 28 2.75 10.46 7.56
C PHE A 28 3.18 9.00 7.67
N LEU A 29 2.19 8.10 7.57
CA LEU A 29 2.40 6.66 7.44
C LEU A 29 1.66 6.12 6.21
N ASN A 30 2.35 5.32 5.41
CA ASN A 30 1.70 4.65 4.27
C ASN A 30 0.99 3.35 4.70
N ARG A 31 0.44 3.32 5.92
CA ARG A 31 -0.22 2.15 6.53
C ARG A 31 -1.54 2.50 7.20
N ARG A 32 -2.48 1.56 7.20
CA ARG A 32 -3.77 1.64 7.92
C ARG A 32 -3.75 0.71 9.13
N GLY A 33 -4.50 1.08 10.19
CA GLY A 33 -4.68 0.28 11.41
C GLY A 33 -3.62 0.50 12.49
N TYR A 34 -3.78 -0.20 13.64
CA TYR A 34 -2.91 -0.07 14.81
C TYR A 34 -1.56 -0.73 14.58
N ALA A 35 -1.58 -1.92 13.97
CA ALA A 35 -0.37 -2.62 13.53
C ALA A 35 -0.67 -3.46 12.29
N PRO A 36 0.28 -3.58 11.36
CA PRO A 36 0.01 -4.29 10.11
C PRO A 36 -0.15 -5.80 10.30
N ILE A 37 0.47 -6.37 11.34
CA ILE A 37 0.50 -7.82 11.55
C ILE A 37 0.42 -8.11 13.03
N ALA A 38 -0.46 -9.05 13.41
CA ALA A 38 -0.53 -9.58 14.76
C ALA A 38 0.12 -10.95 14.83
N PHE A 39 0.95 -11.18 15.85
CA PHE A 39 1.64 -12.45 16.10
C PHE A 39 1.21 -13.03 17.43
N CYS A 40 1.01 -14.35 17.49
CA CYS A 40 0.80 -15.09 18.72
C CYS A 40 2.07 -15.01 19.58
N THR A 41 1.92 -14.68 20.86
CA THR A 41 3.04 -14.57 21.82
C THR A 41 3.73 -15.93 22.06
N ALA A 42 2.94 -17.01 22.10
CA ALA A 42 3.46 -18.35 22.39
C ALA A 42 4.19 -18.98 21.19
N CYS A 43 3.57 -19.00 19.99
CA CYS A 43 4.14 -19.71 18.83
C CYS A 43 4.61 -18.81 17.70
N ARG A 44 4.51 -17.49 17.86
CA ARG A 44 4.95 -16.45 16.92
C ARG A 44 4.37 -16.52 15.50
N ILE A 45 3.29 -17.28 15.31
CA ILE A 45 2.56 -17.29 14.04
C ILE A 45 1.74 -16.02 13.88
N SER A 46 1.73 -15.48 12.64
CA SER A 46 0.87 -14.35 12.30
C SER A 46 -0.60 -14.75 12.27
N LEU A 47 -1.47 -13.83 12.69
CA LEU A 47 -2.91 -14.00 12.59
C LEU A 47 -3.38 -13.75 11.15
N ASN A 48 -3.80 -14.81 10.49
CA ASN A 48 -4.19 -14.78 9.08
C ASN A 48 -5.71 -14.80 8.92
N CYS A 49 -6.20 -14.25 7.82
CA CYS A 49 -7.60 -14.35 7.45
C CYS A 49 -7.95 -15.79 7.08
N LYS A 50 -9.08 -16.31 7.58
CA LYS A 50 -9.55 -17.66 7.20
C LYS A 50 -10.01 -17.76 5.75
N ASN A 51 -10.46 -16.64 5.15
CA ASN A 51 -11.05 -16.58 3.81
C ASN A 51 -10.04 -16.11 2.75
N CYS A 52 -8.95 -15.45 3.14
CA CYS A 52 -7.96 -14.86 2.24
C CYS A 52 -6.55 -15.23 2.67
N SER A 53 -5.62 -15.27 1.73
CA SER A 53 -4.18 -15.44 2.04
C SER A 53 -3.53 -14.13 2.45
N THR A 54 -4.15 -13.40 3.38
CA THR A 54 -3.68 -12.13 3.92
C THR A 54 -3.69 -12.14 5.42
N LYS A 55 -2.85 -11.31 5.99
CA LYS A 55 -2.79 -11.11 7.43
C LYS A 55 -3.93 -10.20 7.89
N LEU A 56 -4.44 -10.46 9.10
CA LEU A 56 -5.41 -9.57 9.73
C LEU A 56 -4.69 -8.37 10.35
N VAL A 57 -5.32 -7.21 10.28
CA VAL A 57 -4.84 -5.95 10.84
C VAL A 57 -5.62 -5.62 12.11
N TYR A 58 -4.94 -5.25 13.17
CA TYR A 58 -5.58 -4.84 14.42
C TYR A 58 -6.14 -3.43 14.33
N HIS A 59 -7.39 -3.27 14.74
CA HIS A 59 -8.09 -1.99 14.87
C HIS A 59 -8.42 -1.73 16.34
N LYS A 60 -7.63 -0.88 16.99
CA LYS A 60 -7.78 -0.57 18.43
C LYS A 60 -9.16 -0.01 18.76
N THR A 61 -9.66 0.93 17.96
CA THR A 61 -10.97 1.57 18.18
C THR A 61 -12.15 0.61 18.05
N LYS A 62 -11.97 -0.52 17.36
CA LYS A 62 -13.00 -1.56 17.16
C LYS A 62 -12.74 -2.82 17.96
N ASN A 63 -11.64 -2.89 18.73
CA ASN A 63 -11.18 -4.05 19.50
C ASN A 63 -11.23 -5.37 18.71
N CYS A 64 -10.80 -5.32 17.44
CA CYS A 64 -10.86 -6.48 16.56
C CYS A 64 -9.72 -6.52 15.54
N TYR A 65 -9.47 -7.72 15.03
CA TYR A 65 -8.62 -7.95 13.86
C TYR A 65 -9.48 -8.03 12.61
N LEU A 66 -9.14 -7.28 11.57
CA LEU A 66 -9.94 -7.13 10.35
C LEU A 66 -9.13 -7.52 9.09
N CYS A 67 -9.75 -8.23 8.18
CA CYS A 67 -9.25 -8.43 6.83
C CYS A 67 -9.75 -7.29 5.92
N HIS A 68 -8.85 -6.45 5.42
CA HIS A 68 -9.21 -5.34 4.52
C HIS A 68 -9.67 -5.78 3.11
N ILE A 69 -9.53 -7.08 2.78
CA ILE A 69 -9.94 -7.61 1.47
C ILE A 69 -11.38 -8.13 1.49
N CYS A 70 -11.73 -8.95 2.50
CA CYS A 70 -13.06 -9.58 2.55
C CYS A 70 -13.94 -9.11 3.69
N GLY A 71 -13.44 -8.26 4.60
CA GLY A 71 -14.17 -7.77 5.75
C GLY A 71 -14.29 -8.78 6.91
N TYR A 72 -13.64 -9.95 6.82
CA TYR A 72 -13.65 -10.93 7.90
C TYR A 72 -13.05 -10.34 9.19
N LYS A 73 -13.77 -10.49 10.30
CA LYS A 73 -13.41 -9.96 11.62
C LYS A 73 -13.20 -11.07 12.63
N VAL A 74 -12.25 -10.85 13.55
CA VAL A 74 -12.00 -11.71 14.69
C VAL A 74 -11.83 -10.83 15.92
N SER A 75 -12.38 -11.27 17.06
CA SER A 75 -12.25 -10.57 18.32
C SER A 75 -10.78 -10.48 18.76
N GLU A 76 -10.45 -9.43 19.53
CA GLU A 76 -9.13 -9.27 20.16
C GLU A 76 -8.76 -10.48 21.04
N LYS A 77 -9.74 -11.05 21.73
CA LYS A 77 -9.59 -12.21 22.63
C LYS A 77 -9.60 -13.56 21.89
N THR A 78 -9.19 -13.59 20.61
CA THR A 78 -9.19 -14.84 19.85
C THR A 78 -8.05 -15.77 20.25
N LYS A 79 -8.33 -17.08 20.34
CA LYS A 79 -7.30 -18.10 20.58
C LYS A 79 -6.45 -18.33 19.34
N CYS A 80 -5.18 -18.68 19.55
CA CYS A 80 -4.32 -19.06 18.44
C CYS A 80 -4.79 -20.37 17.78
N VAL A 81 -5.00 -20.34 16.47
CA VAL A 81 -5.46 -21.51 15.70
C VAL A 81 -4.44 -22.65 15.74
N LYS A 82 -3.13 -22.34 15.82
CA LYS A 82 -2.05 -23.33 15.80
C LYS A 82 -1.78 -23.95 17.18
N CYS A 83 -1.46 -23.14 18.17
CA CYS A 83 -1.04 -23.65 19.48
C CYS A 83 -2.17 -23.68 20.53
N LYS A 84 -3.38 -23.21 20.16
CA LYS A 84 -4.55 -23.14 21.05
C LYS A 84 -4.37 -22.29 22.31
N SER A 85 -3.24 -21.58 22.43
CA SER A 85 -2.97 -20.71 23.57
C SER A 85 -4.04 -19.61 23.66
N ASP A 86 -4.40 -19.28 24.89
CA ASP A 86 -5.27 -18.15 25.25
C ASP A 86 -4.47 -16.84 25.35
N GLU A 87 -3.14 -16.91 25.12
CA GLU A 87 -2.30 -15.73 25.11
C GLU A 87 -2.67 -14.79 23.96
N ASN A 88 -2.58 -13.49 24.25
CA ASN A 88 -2.96 -12.45 23.31
C ASN A 88 -2.04 -12.40 22.08
N PHE A 89 -2.58 -11.99 20.96
CA PHE A 89 -1.79 -11.61 19.81
C PHE A 89 -1.16 -10.23 20.05
N ILE A 90 0.15 -10.13 19.81
CA ILE A 90 0.85 -8.82 19.85
C ILE A 90 0.83 -8.21 18.46
N PRO A 91 0.25 -7.01 18.30
CA PRO A 91 0.33 -6.27 17.05
C PRO A 91 1.75 -5.70 16.85
N ILE A 92 2.39 -5.98 15.71
CA ILE A 92 3.74 -5.55 15.37
C ILE A 92 3.74 -4.59 14.19
N GLY A 93 4.42 -3.47 14.37
CA GLY A 93 4.61 -2.44 13.36
C GLY A 93 3.92 -1.12 13.71
N PRO A 94 4.35 -0.01 13.08
CA PRO A 94 3.73 1.29 13.27
C PRO A 94 2.40 1.33 12.53
N GLY A 95 1.34 1.71 13.23
CA GLY A 95 0.05 2.11 12.65
C GLY A 95 -0.30 3.51 13.18
N VAL A 96 -1.24 4.19 12.54
CA VAL A 96 -1.61 5.57 12.92
C VAL A 96 -2.04 5.68 14.39
N GLU A 97 -2.76 4.69 14.89
CA GLU A 97 -3.22 4.65 16.29
C GLU A 97 -2.05 4.47 17.28
N ARG A 98 -1.08 3.61 16.92
CA ARG A 98 0.11 3.40 17.74
C ARG A 98 1.02 4.62 17.76
N ILE A 99 1.20 5.28 16.62
CA ILE A 99 1.93 6.55 16.54
C ILE A 99 1.23 7.62 17.37
N ARG A 100 -0.11 7.69 17.34
CA ARG A 100 -0.84 8.61 18.19
C ARG A 100 -0.60 8.35 19.69
N ASP A 101 -0.65 7.08 20.12
CA ASP A 101 -0.38 6.73 21.52
C ASP A 101 1.05 7.12 21.93
N GLU A 102 2.02 6.95 21.03
CA GLU A 102 3.40 7.36 21.26
C GLU A 102 3.55 8.90 21.34
N ILE A 103 2.91 9.63 20.43
CA ILE A 103 2.86 11.10 20.43
C ILE A 103 2.19 11.63 21.71
N SER A 104 1.05 11.08 22.12
CA SER A 104 0.38 11.50 23.35
C SER A 104 1.20 11.26 24.61
N ARG A 105 2.07 10.25 24.61
CA ARG A 105 3.01 10.00 25.71
C ARG A 105 4.20 10.95 25.68
N LEU A 106 4.72 11.27 24.49
CA LEU A 106 5.89 12.15 24.33
C LEU A 106 5.52 13.63 24.48
N PHE A 107 4.33 14.00 24.06
CA PHE A 107 3.83 15.39 24.04
C PHE A 107 2.39 15.44 24.60
N PRO A 108 2.21 15.28 25.92
CA PRO A 108 0.89 15.16 26.54
C PRO A 108 0.02 16.44 26.36
N ASP A 109 0.65 17.60 26.24
CA ASP A 109 -0.04 18.89 26.05
C ASP A 109 -0.38 19.19 24.59
N ALA A 110 0.10 18.38 23.63
CA ALA A 110 -0.16 18.59 22.21
C ALA A 110 -1.46 17.89 21.77
N LEU A 111 -2.33 18.64 21.11
CA LEU A 111 -3.54 18.07 20.51
C LEU A 111 -3.19 17.34 19.21
N SER A 112 -3.41 16.03 19.20
CA SER A 112 -3.15 15.19 18.03
C SER A 112 -4.41 14.56 17.46
N GLN A 113 -4.53 14.55 16.12
CA GLN A 113 -5.67 13.97 15.40
C GLN A 113 -5.25 12.98 14.33
N ILE A 114 -5.92 11.83 14.27
CA ILE A 114 -5.74 10.86 13.19
C ILE A 114 -6.60 11.26 11.99
N PHE A 115 -5.94 11.38 10.85
CA PHE A 115 -6.55 11.70 9.56
C PHE A 115 -6.40 10.52 8.59
N SER A 116 -7.33 9.59 8.64
CA SER A 116 -7.36 8.40 7.78
C SER A 116 -8.77 8.11 7.28
N SER A 117 -8.90 7.35 6.18
CA SER A 117 -10.21 6.96 5.63
C SER A 117 -11.09 6.18 6.61
N ASP A 118 -10.50 5.54 7.60
CA ASP A 118 -11.21 4.71 8.58
C ASP A 118 -11.63 5.51 9.83
N SER A 119 -10.92 6.60 10.16
CA SER A 119 -11.18 7.47 11.30
C SER A 119 -12.04 8.68 10.95
N PHE A 120 -12.17 9.00 9.66
CA PHE A 120 -13.04 10.07 9.20
C PHE A 120 -14.50 9.61 9.21
N SER A 121 -15.26 10.03 10.20
CA SER A 121 -16.72 9.93 10.17
C SER A 121 -17.26 10.83 9.06
N LYS A 122 -18.17 10.32 8.24
CA LYS A 122 -18.94 11.14 7.30
C LYS A 122 -19.94 11.98 8.11
N GLY A 123 -20.01 13.30 7.90
CA GLY A 123 -20.97 14.18 8.53
C GLY A 123 -20.37 15.36 9.28
N GLU A 124 -21.13 15.96 10.21
CA GLU A 124 -20.79 17.19 10.94
C GLU A 124 -19.46 17.10 11.69
N LYS A 125 -19.17 15.98 12.34
CA LYS A 125 -17.91 15.75 13.06
C LYS A 125 -16.67 15.85 12.15
N HIS A 126 -16.80 15.50 10.87
CA HIS A 126 -15.72 15.67 9.89
C HIS A 126 -15.42 17.15 9.62
N LEU A 127 -16.47 17.98 9.54
CA LEU A 127 -16.33 19.42 9.32
C LEU A 127 -15.67 20.09 10.54
N GLU A 128 -16.10 19.74 11.76
CA GLU A 128 -15.49 20.23 13.00
C GLU A 128 -13.99 19.87 13.10
N ASP A 129 -13.62 18.60 12.83
CA ASP A 129 -12.23 18.16 12.84
C ASP A 129 -11.40 18.92 11.81
N MET A 130 -11.95 19.20 10.63
CA MET A 130 -11.29 19.99 9.58
C MET A 130 -11.09 21.45 9.97
N ASP A 131 -12.09 22.05 10.64
CA ASP A 131 -12.00 23.44 11.07
C ASP A 131 -10.96 23.60 12.20
N LYS A 132 -10.86 22.66 13.13
CA LYS A 132 -9.80 22.60 14.16
C LYS A 132 -8.40 22.42 13.56
N ILE A 133 -8.28 21.67 12.48
CA ILE A 133 -7.02 21.54 11.75
C ILE A 133 -6.67 22.86 11.06
N LYS A 134 -7.63 23.49 10.37
CA LYS A 134 -7.40 24.75 9.65
C LYS A 134 -7.09 25.92 10.59
N SER A 135 -7.72 25.97 11.77
CA SER A 135 -7.47 27.01 12.77
C SER A 135 -6.13 26.86 13.49
N GLY A 136 -5.47 25.69 13.35
CA GLY A 136 -4.21 25.41 14.06
C GLY A 136 -4.40 24.89 15.49
N GLU A 137 -5.65 24.64 15.94
CA GLU A 137 -5.93 24.06 17.25
C GLU A 137 -5.30 22.66 17.37
N ILE A 138 -5.38 21.85 16.30
CA ILE A 138 -4.68 20.57 16.23
C ILE A 138 -3.20 20.82 15.89
N ASN A 139 -2.31 20.49 16.82
CA ASN A 139 -0.86 20.69 16.64
C ASN A 139 -0.22 19.59 15.78
N ILE A 140 -0.68 18.33 15.95
CA ILE A 140 -0.07 17.16 15.28
C ILE A 140 -1.14 16.39 14.53
N ILE A 141 -0.96 16.31 13.22
CA ILE A 141 -1.82 15.54 12.32
C ILE A 141 -1.11 14.20 12.05
N ILE A 142 -1.78 13.08 12.30
CA ILE A 142 -1.25 11.75 12.02
C ILE A 142 -2.07 11.16 10.88
N GLY A 143 -1.44 10.95 9.72
CA GLY A 143 -2.21 10.61 8.52
C GLY A 143 -1.63 9.52 7.65
N THR A 144 -2.51 9.03 6.77
CA THR A 144 -2.17 8.07 5.71
C THR A 144 -2.34 8.76 4.34
N GLN A 145 -2.43 8.00 3.26
CA GLN A 145 -2.57 8.51 1.89
C GLN A 145 -3.67 9.57 1.69
N LEU A 146 -4.67 9.63 2.59
CA LEU A 146 -5.72 10.64 2.52
C LEU A 146 -5.17 12.07 2.68
N VAL A 147 -4.18 12.28 3.55
CA VAL A 147 -3.56 13.61 3.77
C VAL A 147 -2.77 14.11 2.55
N ALA A 148 -2.36 13.21 1.67
CA ALA A 148 -1.72 13.58 0.40
C ALA A 148 -2.70 14.24 -0.60
N LYS A 149 -4.02 14.00 -0.43
CA LYS A 149 -5.05 14.43 -1.38
C LYS A 149 -5.77 15.71 -0.92
N GLY A 150 -5.63 16.79 -1.70
CA GLY A 150 -6.57 17.91 -1.75
C GLY A 150 -6.82 18.79 -0.52
N TYR A 151 -6.38 18.41 0.67
CA TYR A 151 -6.63 19.17 1.89
C TYR A 151 -5.66 20.32 2.08
N ASN A 152 -6.14 21.39 2.70
CA ASN A 152 -5.38 22.58 3.01
C ASN A 152 -4.99 22.61 4.50
N PHE A 153 -3.70 22.77 4.78
CA PHE A 153 -3.14 22.87 6.13
C PHE A 153 -2.28 24.12 6.24
N PRO A 154 -2.87 25.32 6.53
CA PRO A 154 -2.17 26.59 6.44
C PRO A 154 -0.98 26.71 7.41
N HIS A 155 -1.06 26.10 8.59
CA HIS A 155 -0.06 26.16 9.64
C HIS A 155 0.98 25.04 9.59
N LEU A 156 0.90 24.15 8.57
CA LEU A 156 1.79 23.00 8.44
C LEU A 156 3.19 23.41 7.99
N LYS A 157 4.16 23.24 8.88
CA LYS A 157 5.57 23.55 8.64
C LYS A 157 6.49 22.33 8.68
N LEU A 158 6.08 21.26 9.36
CA LEU A 158 6.87 20.04 9.48
C LEU A 158 6.07 18.83 8.91
N VAL A 159 6.72 18.09 8.03
CA VAL A 159 6.24 16.77 7.58
C VAL A 159 7.27 15.72 7.98
N ALA A 160 6.84 14.72 8.72
CA ALA A 160 7.64 13.54 9.08
C ALA A 160 7.06 12.28 8.43
N VAL A 161 7.78 11.69 7.50
CA VAL A 161 7.44 10.40 6.89
C VAL A 161 8.04 9.30 7.75
N ILE A 162 7.19 8.51 8.42
CA ILE A 162 7.62 7.40 9.27
C ILE A 162 7.55 6.10 8.46
N ASP A 163 8.66 5.31 8.48
CA ASP A 163 8.76 4.03 7.78
C ASP A 163 8.52 4.16 6.25
N ALA A 164 9.35 4.94 5.58
CA ALA A 164 9.27 5.15 4.14
C ALA A 164 9.49 3.84 3.35
N ASP A 165 10.21 2.87 3.93
CA ASP A 165 10.63 1.62 3.29
C ASP A 165 9.47 0.70 2.91
N MET A 166 8.35 0.82 3.59
CA MET A 166 7.16 0.02 3.31
C MET A 166 6.62 0.15 1.90
N GLY A 167 6.71 1.34 1.32
CA GLY A 167 6.27 1.58 -0.05
C GLY A 167 7.27 1.13 -1.11
N LEU A 168 8.53 0.88 -0.73
CA LEU A 168 9.64 0.64 -1.67
C LEU A 168 9.82 -0.82 -2.06
N ASN A 169 9.29 -1.78 -1.28
CA ASN A 169 9.52 -3.22 -1.42
C ASN A 169 8.33 -4.02 -1.98
N ALA A 170 7.38 -3.39 -2.66
CA ALA A 170 6.29 -4.13 -3.29
C ALA A 170 6.73 -4.72 -4.64
N GLY A 171 6.30 -5.95 -4.95
CA GLY A 171 6.59 -6.63 -6.21
C GLY A 171 5.75 -6.12 -7.41
N ASP A 172 5.69 -4.82 -7.60
CA ASP A 172 4.93 -4.14 -8.65
C ASP A 172 5.89 -3.29 -9.48
N HIS A 173 5.78 -3.36 -10.80
CA HIS A 173 6.63 -2.60 -11.73
C HIS A 173 6.52 -1.07 -11.59
N ARG A 174 5.49 -0.58 -10.88
CA ARG A 174 5.26 0.86 -10.62
C ARG A 174 5.56 1.27 -9.19
N VAL A 175 6.15 0.39 -8.39
CA VAL A 175 6.33 0.64 -6.95
C VAL A 175 7.19 1.86 -6.66
N MET A 176 8.29 2.03 -7.41
CA MET A 176 9.22 3.15 -7.22
C MET A 176 8.55 4.48 -7.61
N GLU A 177 7.91 4.53 -8.78
CA GLU A 177 7.14 5.69 -9.24
C GLU A 177 6.06 6.10 -8.23
N LYS A 178 5.23 5.15 -7.78
CA LYS A 178 4.16 5.39 -6.81
C LYS A 178 4.70 5.92 -5.48
N SER A 179 5.78 5.31 -4.99
CA SER A 179 6.42 5.72 -3.73
C SER A 179 6.98 7.13 -3.83
N TYR A 180 7.69 7.43 -4.93
CA TYR A 180 8.18 8.78 -5.22
C TYR A 180 7.04 9.80 -5.22
N GLN A 181 5.96 9.53 -6.00
CA GLN A 181 4.82 10.43 -6.13
C GLN A 181 4.13 10.69 -4.79
N VAL A 182 3.85 9.64 -4.02
CA VAL A 182 3.17 9.77 -2.72
C VAL A 182 4.02 10.56 -1.73
N ILE A 183 5.31 10.22 -1.59
CA ILE A 183 6.19 10.92 -0.65
C ILE A 183 6.39 12.38 -1.10
N LYS A 184 6.63 12.64 -2.39
CA LYS A 184 6.75 14.02 -2.92
C LYS A 184 5.51 14.85 -2.67
N GLN A 185 4.31 14.29 -2.87
CA GLN A 185 3.06 14.98 -2.56
C GLN A 185 2.92 15.33 -1.07
N VAL A 186 3.36 14.43 -0.20
CA VAL A 186 3.26 14.63 1.25
C VAL A 186 4.27 15.64 1.74
N ILE A 187 5.55 15.54 1.36
CA ILE A 187 6.58 16.50 1.77
C ILE A 187 6.30 17.90 1.21
N GLY A 188 5.73 17.99 -0.01
CA GLY A 188 5.32 19.26 -0.61
C GLY A 188 4.16 19.95 0.12
N ARG A 189 3.58 19.34 1.18
CA ARG A 189 2.60 20.00 2.04
C ARG A 189 3.24 20.99 3.02
N ALA A 190 4.45 20.71 3.48
CA ALA A 190 5.16 21.58 4.43
C ALA A 190 5.56 22.95 3.87
N GLY A 191 5.79 23.08 2.57
CA GLY A 191 6.24 24.32 1.94
C GLY A 191 5.17 25.08 1.16
N ARG A 192 3.92 24.64 1.21
CA ARG A 192 2.90 25.17 0.28
C ARG A 192 2.52 26.63 0.53
N TYR A 193 2.62 27.10 1.77
CA TYR A 193 2.22 28.45 2.19
C TYR A 193 3.38 29.28 2.78
N ALA A 194 4.60 28.72 2.85
CA ALA A 194 5.77 29.41 3.37
C ALA A 194 7.06 28.73 2.94
N SER A 195 8.10 29.53 2.73
CA SER A 195 9.43 29.09 2.27
C SER A 195 10.24 28.28 3.29
N ASP A 196 9.77 28.18 4.54
CA ASP A 196 10.46 27.56 5.69
C ASP A 196 9.93 26.18 6.08
N GLY A 197 9.19 25.52 5.16
CA GLY A 197 8.71 24.15 5.35
C GLY A 197 9.85 23.13 5.46
N ARG A 198 9.71 22.19 6.39
CA ARG A 198 10.68 21.13 6.68
C ARG A 198 10.08 19.76 6.46
N ALA A 199 10.88 18.85 5.90
CA ALA A 199 10.49 17.46 5.73
C ALA A 199 11.58 16.52 6.25
N LEU A 200 11.18 15.53 7.03
CA LEU A 200 12.05 14.43 7.47
C LEU A 200 11.50 13.10 6.96
N ILE A 201 12.40 12.26 6.47
CA ILE A 201 12.07 10.92 6.00
C ILE A 201 12.84 9.90 6.85
N GLN A 202 12.12 9.13 7.64
CA GLN A 202 12.68 8.05 8.44
C GLN A 202 12.72 6.78 7.61
N THR A 203 13.92 6.20 7.44
CA THR A 203 14.17 5.05 6.57
C THR A 203 15.35 4.21 7.06
N TRP A 204 15.35 2.92 6.75
CA TRP A 204 16.50 2.01 6.87
C TRP A 204 17.32 1.93 5.57
N MET A 205 16.77 2.50 4.46
CA MET A 205 17.39 2.47 3.14
C MET A 205 17.70 3.88 2.60
N PRO A 206 18.55 4.68 3.29
CA PRO A 206 18.77 6.08 2.92
C PRO A 206 19.39 6.26 1.52
N ARG A 207 20.05 5.22 0.99
CA ARG A 207 20.65 5.23 -0.36
C ARG A 207 19.70 4.79 -1.47
N HIS A 208 18.44 4.46 -1.15
CA HIS A 208 17.46 4.03 -2.15
C HIS A 208 17.22 5.14 -3.20
N PRO A 209 17.20 4.82 -4.52
CA PRO A 209 17.10 5.82 -5.60
C PRO A 209 15.93 6.80 -5.43
N VAL A 210 14.75 6.33 -5.05
CA VAL A 210 13.56 7.14 -4.76
C VAL A 210 13.86 8.19 -3.69
N LEU A 211 14.51 7.81 -2.59
CA LEU A 211 14.78 8.71 -1.46
C LEU A 211 15.89 9.71 -1.82
N GLN A 212 16.91 9.27 -2.56
CA GLN A 212 17.96 10.17 -3.05
C GLN A 212 17.41 11.21 -4.04
N ALA A 213 16.48 10.81 -4.91
CA ALA A 213 15.83 11.73 -5.84
C ALA A 213 14.96 12.78 -5.11
N LEU A 214 14.27 12.38 -4.03
CA LEU A 214 13.50 13.30 -3.19
C LEU A 214 14.41 14.27 -2.43
N LEU A 215 15.53 13.78 -1.89
CA LEU A 215 16.48 14.58 -1.10
C LEU A 215 17.19 15.66 -1.94
N LYS A 216 17.54 15.32 -3.20
CA LYS A 216 18.30 16.20 -4.11
C LYS A 216 17.40 17.01 -5.06
N ASP A 217 16.08 16.85 -4.95
CA ASP A 217 15.07 17.36 -5.90
C ASP A 217 15.35 16.99 -7.37
N HIS A 218 15.95 15.81 -7.57
CA HIS A 218 16.29 15.26 -8.89
C HIS A 218 15.16 14.38 -9.47
N GLY A 219 13.91 14.86 -9.37
CA GLY A 219 12.74 14.10 -9.79
C GLY A 219 12.71 13.75 -11.28
N GLU A 220 13.14 14.66 -12.14
CA GLU A 220 13.20 14.39 -13.59
C GLU A 220 14.22 13.33 -13.92
N ILE A 221 15.41 13.39 -13.32
CA ILE A 221 16.47 12.38 -13.53
C ILE A 221 15.96 11.01 -13.10
N PHE A 222 15.33 10.92 -11.92
CA PHE A 222 14.75 9.68 -11.43
C PHE A 222 13.69 9.11 -12.37
N LEU A 223 12.73 9.94 -12.83
CA LEU A 223 11.66 9.51 -13.71
C LEU A 223 12.18 9.09 -15.10
N ASN A 224 13.20 9.77 -15.62
CA ASN A 224 13.84 9.40 -16.88
C ASN A 224 14.56 8.06 -16.74
N THR A 225 15.31 7.83 -15.66
CA THR A 225 15.96 6.53 -15.39
C THR A 225 14.95 5.39 -15.27
N GLU A 226 13.82 5.62 -14.55
CA GLU A 226 12.73 4.66 -14.48
C GLU A 226 12.12 4.36 -15.87
N LEU A 227 11.98 5.40 -16.70
CA LEU A 227 11.45 5.25 -18.06
C LEU A 227 12.41 4.45 -18.95
N GLU A 228 13.71 4.71 -18.90
CA GLU A 228 14.73 3.97 -19.62
C GLU A 228 14.72 2.48 -19.23
N GLN A 229 14.69 2.17 -17.94
CA GLN A 229 14.58 0.79 -17.45
C GLN A 229 13.31 0.08 -17.96
N ARG A 230 12.19 0.82 -18.06
CA ARG A 230 10.94 0.28 -18.61
C ARG A 230 11.01 0.04 -20.12
N ILE A 231 11.74 0.89 -20.85
CA ILE A 231 12.03 0.68 -22.29
C ILE A 231 12.81 -0.61 -22.47
N GLU A 232 13.94 -0.75 -21.75
CA GLU A 232 14.80 -1.94 -21.82
C GLU A 232 14.04 -3.22 -21.45
N ALA A 233 13.21 -3.14 -20.41
CA ALA A 233 12.38 -4.27 -19.97
C ALA A 233 11.14 -4.50 -20.83
N ASN A 234 10.83 -3.63 -21.81
CA ASN A 234 9.60 -3.67 -22.62
C ASN A 234 8.33 -3.76 -21.75
N VAL A 235 8.25 -2.94 -20.72
CA VAL A 235 7.06 -2.87 -19.84
C VAL A 235 6.34 -1.53 -19.99
N PRO A 236 5.10 -1.37 -19.53
CA PRO A 236 4.37 -0.12 -19.67
C PRO A 236 5.16 1.10 -19.19
N PRO A 237 5.14 2.25 -19.94
CA PRO A 237 4.23 2.56 -21.05
C PRO A 237 4.68 2.09 -22.44
N HIS A 238 5.89 1.58 -22.60
CA HIS A 238 6.42 1.16 -23.90
C HIS A 238 5.90 -0.20 -24.35
N GLY A 239 5.87 -1.18 -23.43
CA GLY A 239 5.17 -2.43 -23.63
C GLY A 239 3.74 -2.38 -23.12
N LYS A 240 3.01 -3.48 -23.26
CA LYS A 240 1.67 -3.66 -22.75
C LYS A 240 1.56 -4.93 -21.93
N PHE A 241 0.71 -4.89 -20.92
CA PHE A 241 0.37 -6.05 -20.11
C PHE A 241 -1.11 -6.38 -20.22
N ILE A 242 -1.41 -7.67 -20.33
CA ILE A 242 -2.76 -8.21 -20.17
C ILE A 242 -2.67 -9.28 -19.10
N SER A 243 -3.31 -9.04 -17.97
CA SER A 243 -3.38 -10.01 -16.87
C SER A 243 -4.66 -10.83 -16.98
N LEU A 244 -4.51 -12.14 -17.12
CA LEU A 244 -5.62 -13.09 -17.09
C LEU A 244 -5.69 -13.68 -15.68
N ILE A 245 -6.81 -13.50 -14.99
CA ILE A 245 -6.98 -13.93 -13.62
C ILE A 245 -8.05 -15.03 -13.59
N LEU A 246 -7.64 -16.21 -13.15
CA LEU A 246 -8.48 -17.38 -12.96
C LEU A 246 -8.79 -17.51 -11.46
N SER A 247 -10.05 -17.66 -11.08
CA SER A 247 -10.45 -17.82 -9.68
C SER A 247 -11.40 -18.99 -9.53
N GLY A 248 -11.16 -19.84 -8.53
CA GLY A 248 -11.98 -21.05 -8.31
C GLY A 248 -11.63 -21.73 -6.98
N ARG A 249 -12.24 -22.88 -6.73
CA ARG A 249 -12.04 -23.61 -5.46
C ARG A 249 -10.77 -24.46 -5.46
N LYS A 250 -10.43 -25.10 -6.57
CA LYS A 250 -9.30 -26.03 -6.70
C LYS A 250 -8.17 -25.39 -7.51
N GLU A 251 -7.00 -25.30 -6.93
CA GLU A 251 -5.82 -24.73 -7.57
C GLU A 251 -5.38 -25.52 -8.81
N SER A 252 -5.38 -26.86 -8.72
CA SER A 252 -5.01 -27.72 -9.84
C SER A 252 -5.85 -27.44 -11.08
N THR A 253 -7.17 -27.36 -10.94
CA THR A 253 -8.08 -27.06 -12.06
C THR A 253 -7.78 -25.70 -12.69
N LEU A 254 -7.41 -24.70 -11.89
CA LEU A 254 -7.03 -23.37 -12.39
C LEU A 254 -5.70 -23.41 -13.15
N ILE A 255 -4.74 -24.16 -12.63
CA ILE A 255 -3.42 -24.33 -13.28
C ILE A 255 -3.59 -25.07 -14.60
N ASP A 256 -4.39 -26.15 -14.63
CA ASP A 256 -4.60 -26.94 -15.85
C ASP A 256 -5.29 -26.11 -16.93
N PHE A 257 -6.36 -25.39 -16.58
CA PHE A 257 -7.01 -24.45 -17.49
C PHE A 257 -6.08 -23.32 -17.95
N GLY A 258 -5.25 -22.80 -17.03
CA GLY A 258 -4.23 -21.83 -17.39
C GLY A 258 -3.18 -22.33 -18.38
N LYS A 259 -2.77 -23.61 -18.27
CA LYS A 259 -1.87 -24.25 -19.26
C LYS A 259 -2.57 -24.39 -20.62
N GLU A 260 -3.84 -24.75 -20.62
CA GLU A 260 -4.65 -24.83 -21.85
C GLU A 260 -4.71 -23.46 -22.54
N LEU A 261 -5.05 -22.39 -21.81
CA LEU A 261 -5.06 -21.02 -22.34
C LEU A 261 -3.70 -20.61 -22.90
N LYS A 262 -2.61 -20.97 -22.22
CA LYS A 262 -1.25 -20.72 -22.68
C LYS A 262 -0.96 -21.43 -24.00
N ASN A 263 -1.35 -22.69 -24.16
CA ASN A 263 -1.16 -23.45 -25.39
C ASN A 263 -2.03 -22.88 -26.53
N GLN A 264 -3.27 -22.52 -26.27
CA GLN A 264 -4.13 -21.84 -27.25
C GLN A 264 -3.51 -20.52 -27.70
N PHE A 265 -2.96 -19.73 -26.77
CA PHE A 265 -2.29 -18.46 -27.10
C PHE A 265 -1.08 -18.67 -28.00
N TYR A 266 -0.23 -19.65 -27.72
CA TYR A 266 0.91 -19.98 -28.61
C TYR A 266 0.50 -20.41 -30.02
N SER A 267 -0.69 -21.01 -30.18
CA SER A 267 -1.22 -21.39 -31.50
C SER A 267 -1.55 -20.18 -32.38
N LEU A 268 -1.68 -18.96 -31.80
CA LEU A 268 -1.87 -17.73 -32.56
C LEU A 268 -0.59 -17.27 -33.27
N LYS A 269 0.58 -17.81 -32.90
CA LYS A 269 1.89 -17.49 -33.49
C LYS A 269 2.24 -15.99 -33.52
N LEU A 270 1.78 -15.25 -32.51
CA LEU A 270 2.05 -13.81 -32.37
C LEU A 270 3.51 -13.58 -31.94
N GLN A 271 4.34 -13.03 -32.83
CA GLN A 271 5.78 -12.88 -32.60
C GLN A 271 6.14 -11.86 -31.52
N ASP A 272 5.31 -10.82 -31.36
CA ASP A 272 5.57 -9.70 -30.43
C ASP A 272 4.97 -9.91 -29.04
N PHE A 273 4.50 -11.12 -28.74
CA PHE A 273 3.83 -11.42 -27.48
C PHE A 273 4.47 -12.60 -26.75
N GLU A 274 4.58 -12.44 -25.44
CA GLU A 274 5.00 -13.51 -24.52
C GLU A 274 3.89 -13.75 -23.51
N ILE A 275 3.65 -15.00 -23.13
CA ILE A 275 2.72 -15.38 -22.08
C ILE A 275 3.43 -16.08 -20.93
N PHE A 276 3.38 -15.50 -19.75
CA PHE A 276 3.96 -16.00 -18.51
C PHE A 276 2.91 -16.68 -17.65
N GLY A 277 3.33 -17.62 -16.83
CA GLY A 277 2.45 -18.42 -15.99
C GLY A 277 1.99 -19.70 -16.67
N PRO A 278 0.90 -20.36 -16.19
CA PRO A 278 0.10 -19.97 -15.03
C PRO A 278 0.88 -20.03 -13.71
N ALA A 279 0.69 -19.05 -12.85
CA ALA A 279 1.27 -18.99 -11.54
C ALA A 279 0.24 -18.56 -10.48
N VAL A 280 0.41 -19.00 -9.24
CA VAL A 280 -0.42 -18.57 -8.13
C VAL A 280 -0.26 -17.06 -7.94
N ALA A 281 -1.38 -16.35 -7.82
CA ALA A 281 -1.35 -14.89 -7.66
C ALA A 281 -0.70 -14.48 -6.32
N PRO A 282 -0.09 -13.27 -6.22
CA PRO A 282 0.52 -12.77 -4.96
C PRO A 282 -0.44 -12.82 -3.77
N ILE A 283 -1.73 -12.52 -3.98
CA ILE A 283 -2.79 -12.86 -3.03
C ILE A 283 -3.48 -14.11 -3.56
N SER A 284 -2.98 -15.25 -3.11
CA SER A 284 -3.36 -16.57 -3.65
C SER A 284 -4.81 -16.96 -3.41
N ARG A 285 -5.46 -16.39 -2.37
CA ARG A 285 -6.85 -16.68 -2.03
C ARG A 285 -7.59 -15.41 -1.59
N ILE A 286 -8.80 -15.20 -2.18
CA ILE A 286 -9.72 -14.11 -1.81
C ILE A 286 -11.12 -14.70 -1.67
N LYS A 287 -11.80 -14.45 -0.54
CA LYS A 287 -13.17 -14.93 -0.25
C LYS A 287 -13.33 -16.43 -0.54
N ASN A 288 -12.39 -17.24 -0.07
CA ASN A 288 -12.32 -18.69 -0.26
C ASN A 288 -12.15 -19.17 -1.71
N LYS A 289 -11.80 -18.29 -2.64
CA LYS A 289 -11.44 -18.66 -4.02
C LYS A 289 -9.94 -18.53 -4.20
N THR A 290 -9.30 -19.58 -4.67
CA THR A 290 -7.89 -19.56 -5.10
C THR A 290 -7.78 -18.76 -6.39
N ARG A 291 -6.66 -18.07 -6.58
CA ARG A 291 -6.38 -17.23 -7.74
C ARG A 291 -5.10 -17.66 -8.41
N VAL A 292 -5.18 -17.88 -9.70
CA VAL A 292 -4.06 -18.15 -10.60
C VAL A 292 -4.03 -17.07 -11.67
N ARG A 293 -2.85 -16.68 -12.09
CA ARG A 293 -2.65 -15.62 -13.07
C ARG A 293 -1.79 -16.09 -14.23
N LEU A 294 -2.14 -15.62 -15.42
CA LEU A 294 -1.24 -15.54 -16.56
C LEU A 294 -1.02 -14.06 -16.88
N LEU A 295 0.16 -13.73 -17.37
CA LEU A 295 0.51 -12.39 -17.81
C LEU A 295 0.94 -12.46 -19.27
N ILE A 296 0.23 -11.76 -20.13
CA ILE A 296 0.64 -11.55 -21.51
C ILE A 296 1.39 -10.23 -21.55
N LYS A 297 2.58 -10.25 -22.10
CA LYS A 297 3.43 -9.10 -22.34
C LYS A 297 3.56 -8.90 -23.84
N SER A 298 3.42 -7.66 -24.30
CA SER A 298 3.63 -7.29 -25.70
C SER A 298 4.70 -6.23 -25.80
N ASN A 299 5.64 -6.43 -26.73
CA ASN A 299 6.72 -5.50 -27.01
C ASN A 299 6.33 -4.46 -28.07
N LYS A 300 5.48 -4.87 -29.03
CA LYS A 300 4.92 -4.00 -30.07
C LYS A 300 3.44 -4.30 -30.24
N ILE A 301 2.63 -3.26 -30.28
CA ILE A 301 1.19 -3.41 -30.51
C ILE A 301 0.85 -2.86 -31.89
N THR A 302 0.57 -3.77 -32.82
CA THR A 302 -0.07 -3.42 -34.08
C THR A 302 -1.59 -3.51 -33.94
N LYS A 303 -2.35 -2.83 -34.79
CA LYS A 303 -3.82 -2.95 -34.81
C LYS A 303 -4.26 -4.41 -35.09
N ILE A 304 -3.52 -5.13 -35.92
CA ILE A 304 -3.81 -6.53 -36.28
C ILE A 304 -3.66 -7.41 -35.07
N SER A 305 -2.52 -7.35 -34.36
CA SER A 305 -2.26 -8.16 -33.18
C SER A 305 -3.23 -7.87 -32.01
N GLN A 306 -3.70 -6.61 -31.89
CA GLN A 306 -4.76 -6.28 -30.91
C GLN A 306 -6.07 -6.98 -31.23
N ILE A 307 -6.44 -7.03 -32.51
CA ILE A 307 -7.67 -7.70 -32.97
C ILE A 307 -7.57 -9.18 -32.69
N GLU A 308 -6.48 -9.83 -33.03
CA GLU A 308 -6.25 -11.27 -32.83
C GLU A 308 -6.31 -11.66 -31.34
N VAL A 309 -5.64 -10.90 -30.46
CA VAL A 309 -5.73 -11.15 -29.01
C VAL A 309 -7.11 -10.91 -28.47
N ARG A 310 -7.79 -9.85 -28.89
CA ARG A 310 -9.17 -9.55 -28.49
C ARG A 310 -10.13 -10.64 -28.92
N ASP A 311 -10.01 -11.13 -30.14
CA ASP A 311 -10.92 -12.15 -30.69
C ASP A 311 -10.64 -13.50 -30.03
N TRP A 312 -9.38 -13.83 -29.75
CA TRP A 312 -9.05 -14.99 -28.93
C TRP A 312 -9.68 -14.90 -27.53
N LEU A 313 -9.52 -13.76 -26.84
CA LEU A 313 -10.10 -13.54 -25.50
C LEU A 313 -11.62 -13.70 -25.48
N LYS A 314 -12.32 -13.26 -26.54
CA LYS A 314 -13.78 -13.40 -26.67
C LYS A 314 -14.22 -14.82 -26.89
N ASN A 315 -13.40 -15.63 -27.54
CA ASN A 315 -13.72 -17.03 -27.91
C ASN A 315 -13.30 -18.05 -26.84
N ILE A 316 -12.72 -17.60 -25.72
CA ILE A 316 -12.36 -18.48 -24.61
C ILE A 316 -13.64 -19.08 -23.99
N THR A 317 -13.77 -20.39 -24.04
CA THR A 317 -14.81 -21.12 -23.33
C THR A 317 -14.34 -21.38 -21.89
N VAL A 318 -14.93 -20.67 -20.93
CA VAL A 318 -14.55 -20.77 -19.51
C VAL A 318 -15.37 -21.90 -18.84
N PRO A 319 -14.74 -22.87 -18.17
CA PRO A 319 -15.46 -23.88 -17.39
C PRO A 319 -16.32 -23.26 -16.28
N ASN A 320 -17.53 -23.85 -16.04
CA ASN A 320 -18.52 -23.31 -15.09
C ASN A 320 -18.02 -23.11 -13.65
N ASN A 321 -16.97 -23.82 -13.25
CA ASN A 321 -16.38 -23.74 -11.91
C ASN A 321 -15.21 -22.74 -11.80
N ILE A 322 -14.87 -22.05 -12.88
CA ILE A 322 -13.82 -21.06 -12.97
C ILE A 322 -14.42 -19.68 -13.23
N TYR A 323 -13.99 -18.69 -12.45
CA TYR A 323 -14.26 -17.31 -12.73
C TYR A 323 -13.03 -16.71 -13.45
N PHE A 324 -13.26 -16.16 -14.63
CA PHE A 324 -12.23 -15.59 -15.49
C PHE A 324 -12.39 -14.08 -15.57
N SER A 325 -11.30 -13.33 -15.39
CA SER A 325 -11.29 -11.90 -15.61
C SER A 325 -10.01 -11.47 -16.32
N VAL A 326 -10.14 -10.44 -17.15
CA VAL A 326 -9.05 -9.82 -17.92
C VAL A 326 -8.86 -8.42 -17.43
N ASP A 327 -7.59 -8.06 -17.15
CA ASP A 327 -7.18 -6.72 -16.76
C ASP A 327 -6.11 -6.24 -17.74
N ILE A 328 -6.43 -5.21 -18.51
CA ILE A 328 -5.53 -4.63 -19.53
C ILE A 328 -4.76 -3.49 -18.89
N ASP A 329 -3.43 -3.50 -19.05
CA ASP A 329 -2.50 -2.57 -18.42
C ASP A 329 -2.75 -2.46 -16.89
N PRO A 330 -2.70 -3.61 -16.15
CA PRO A 330 -3.05 -3.66 -14.75
C PRO A 330 -2.27 -2.62 -13.94
N TYR A 331 -3.00 -1.85 -13.15
CA TYR A 331 -2.41 -0.82 -12.31
C TYR A 331 -1.51 -1.40 -11.19
N ASN A 332 -1.78 -2.63 -10.79
CA ASN A 332 -0.99 -3.42 -9.84
C ASN A 332 -1.21 -4.91 -10.07
N PHE A 333 -0.39 -5.73 -9.45
CA PHE A 333 -0.48 -7.19 -9.56
C PHE A 333 -1.12 -7.88 -8.34
N TYR A 334 -1.94 -7.18 -7.56
CA TYR A 334 -2.62 -7.73 -6.37
C TYR A 334 -4.07 -8.10 -6.59
#